data_1533ff745a07a2f097de8167f269d2c3
#
_entry.id   1533ff745a07a2f097de8167f269d2c3
#
_cell.length_a   1.000
_cell.length_b   1.000
_cell.length_c   1.000
_cell.angle_alpha   90.00
_cell.angle_beta   90.00
_cell.angle_gamma   90.00
#
_symmetry.space_group_name_H-M   'P 1'
#
loop_
_entity.id
_entity.type
_entity.pdbx_description
1 polymer ?
#
loop_
_entity_poly.entity_id
_entity_poly.type
_entity_poly.pdbx_seq_one_letter_code
_entity_poly.pdbx_strand_id
1 'polypeptide(L)'
;MSRSERWNTVNEIKRRFHETTDPVNGAGPVVYVENGRKYSDDSESHIAVIGRTGKGKSQCCSLPYMREILKKGESLIMLDPKGEGYKKNACYIPEHYQVFCVDFRNPRKSPTKWNPLSTPYRLFCSKDPDDNDIASSMLSELWNGVYPYDGHSDKFWTDSSVNYAKGLTYGLFETAGKETINLDSVAVMMEQSEIRFGGPSNTILKEFYEHLPLDSLAKRNLATYVTAPNETRASIHSVAASGLEVFSRSKGLMEMLSDDTLNIMDIDVNRPFILTVITPDENRRV
;
A
#
# COMPACT_ATOMS: atom_id res chain seq x y z
N MET A 1 -9.85 12.67 44.43
CA MET A 1 -10.20 14.02 43.94
C MET A 1 -10.34 13.91 42.43
N SER A 2 -11.56 13.99 41.88
CA SER A 2 -11.78 14.03 40.45
C SER A 2 -11.22 15.33 39.90
N ARG A 3 -10.27 15.26 38.95
CA ARG A 3 -9.89 16.44 38.17
C ARG A 3 -11.16 16.88 37.44
N SER A 4 -11.69 18.06 37.78
CA SER A 4 -12.75 18.66 36.99
C SER A 4 -12.25 18.87 35.57
N GLU A 5 -12.90 18.28 34.60
CA GLU A 5 -12.63 18.54 33.18
C GLU A 5 -12.94 20.00 32.90
N ARG A 6 -11.91 20.78 32.56
CA ARG A 6 -12.03 22.19 32.18
C ARG A 6 -11.12 22.49 31.00
N TRP A 7 -11.45 23.52 30.28
CA TRP A 7 -10.56 24.04 29.23
C TRP A 7 -9.26 24.60 29.84
N ASN A 8 -8.15 24.34 29.15
CA ASN A 8 -6.87 24.93 29.55
C ASN A 8 -6.91 26.45 29.45
N THR A 9 -6.31 27.13 30.40
CA THR A 9 -6.05 28.57 30.30
C THR A 9 -4.98 28.88 29.27
N VAL A 10 -4.92 30.10 28.74
CA VAL A 10 -3.89 30.51 27.78
C VAL A 10 -2.47 30.25 28.32
N ASN A 11 -2.26 30.53 29.60
CA ASN A 11 -0.96 30.29 30.24
C ASN A 11 -0.58 28.80 30.32
N GLU A 12 -1.56 27.91 30.53
CA GLU A 12 -1.35 26.48 30.53
C GLU A 12 -1.04 25.97 29.11
N ILE A 13 -1.74 26.51 28.09
CA ILE A 13 -1.46 26.21 26.67
C ILE A 13 -0.03 26.61 26.34
N LYS A 14 0.39 27.84 26.65
CA LYS A 14 1.75 28.31 26.36
C LYS A 14 2.87 27.59 27.12
N ARG A 15 2.55 26.97 28.25
CA ARG A 15 3.52 26.14 29.00
C ARG A 15 3.62 24.71 28.45
N ARG A 16 2.54 24.23 27.83
CA ARG A 16 2.43 22.85 27.37
C ARG A 16 2.86 22.69 25.91
N PHE A 17 2.58 23.69 25.10
CA PHE A 17 2.81 23.65 23.65
C PHE A 17 3.92 24.62 23.24
N HIS A 18 4.65 24.28 22.19
CA HIS A 18 5.80 25.06 21.73
C HIS A 18 5.41 26.04 20.62
N GLU A 19 6.12 27.16 20.55
CA GLU A 19 5.93 28.10 19.45
C GLU A 19 6.52 27.51 18.16
N THR A 20 5.76 27.56 17.06
CA THR A 20 6.17 26.93 15.78
C THR A 20 7.43 27.52 15.16
N THR A 21 7.85 28.69 15.60
CA THR A 21 9.09 29.37 15.18
C THR A 21 10.33 28.83 15.87
N ASP A 22 10.18 28.03 16.95
CA ASP A 22 11.30 27.44 17.66
C ASP A 22 11.98 26.36 16.76
N PRO A 23 13.26 26.51 16.40
CA PRO A 23 13.95 25.58 15.53
C PRO A 23 14.26 24.22 16.17
N VAL A 24 14.20 24.15 17.52
CA VAL A 24 14.56 22.94 18.27
C VAL A 24 13.41 21.92 18.32
N ASN A 25 12.17 22.40 18.23
CA ASN A 25 10.99 21.55 18.36
C ASN A 25 10.57 20.95 17.01
N GLY A 26 10.03 19.74 17.05
CA GLY A 26 9.47 19.05 15.91
C GLY A 26 8.22 19.71 15.32
N ALA A 27 7.74 19.21 14.19
CA ALA A 27 6.48 19.64 13.62
C ALA A 27 5.30 19.09 14.42
N GLY A 28 4.28 19.93 14.62
CA GLY A 28 3.04 19.54 15.27
C GLY A 28 1.84 20.31 14.74
N PRO A 29 0.60 19.83 14.92
CA PRO A 29 -0.58 20.59 14.57
C PRO A 29 -0.68 21.85 15.41
N VAL A 30 -1.03 22.95 14.77
CA VAL A 30 -1.24 24.22 15.46
C VAL A 30 -2.51 24.12 16.31
N VAL A 31 -2.35 24.20 17.62
CA VAL A 31 -3.44 24.08 18.60
C VAL A 31 -3.92 25.42 19.13
N TYR A 32 -3.10 26.47 19.04
CA TYR A 32 -3.44 27.79 19.51
C TYR A 32 -2.72 28.89 18.71
N VAL A 33 -3.40 30.02 18.48
CA VAL A 33 -2.84 31.20 17.81
C VAL A 33 -3.18 32.46 18.62
N GLU A 34 -2.16 33.29 18.92
CA GLU A 34 -2.33 34.55 19.59
C GLU A 34 -1.35 35.60 19.03
N ASN A 35 -1.83 36.74 18.65
CA ASN A 35 -1.01 37.86 18.14
C ASN A 35 -0.05 37.46 17.02
N GLY A 36 -0.50 36.56 16.13
CA GLY A 36 0.31 36.02 15.03
C GLY A 36 1.28 34.89 15.43
N ARG A 37 1.47 34.62 16.72
CA ARG A 37 2.25 33.48 17.21
C ARG A 37 1.40 32.22 17.19
N LYS A 38 1.98 31.12 16.75
CA LYS A 38 1.34 29.81 16.65
C LYS A 38 2.01 28.88 17.63
N TYR A 39 1.21 28.10 18.33
CA TYR A 39 1.68 27.07 19.27
C TYR A 39 1.25 25.71 18.75
N SER A 40 2.18 24.77 18.66
CA SER A 40 1.95 23.41 18.16
C SER A 40 2.18 22.36 19.23
N ASP A 41 1.50 21.25 19.07
CA ASP A 41 1.70 20.04 19.85
C ASP A 41 2.65 19.12 19.07
N ASP A 42 3.93 19.10 19.42
CA ASP A 42 4.97 18.27 18.82
C ASP A 42 5.20 16.94 19.57
N SER A 43 4.25 16.56 20.43
CA SER A 43 4.28 15.28 21.12
C SER A 43 4.06 14.11 20.16
N GLU A 44 4.62 12.94 20.48
CA GLU A 44 4.46 11.67 19.72
C GLU A 44 3.06 11.06 19.90
N SER A 45 2.00 11.89 19.91
CA SER A 45 0.64 11.41 20.13
C SER A 45 -0.16 11.33 18.85
N HIS A 46 -1.07 10.33 18.78
CA HIS A 46 -2.05 10.25 17.71
C HIS A 46 -3.10 11.35 17.85
N ILE A 47 -3.45 11.99 16.73
CA ILE A 47 -4.39 13.09 16.70
C ILE A 47 -5.59 12.74 15.83
N ALA A 48 -6.79 12.89 16.38
CA ALA A 48 -8.04 12.74 15.65
C ALA A 48 -8.73 14.09 15.47
N VAL A 49 -9.03 14.48 14.22
CA VAL A 49 -9.77 15.71 13.89
C VAL A 49 -11.18 15.34 13.42
N ILE A 50 -12.17 15.59 14.25
CA ILE A 50 -13.56 15.23 14.02
C ILE A 50 -14.40 16.46 13.65
N GLY A 51 -15.25 16.33 12.66
CA GLY A 51 -16.17 17.39 12.24
C GLY A 51 -16.92 17.06 10.97
N ARG A 52 -18.07 17.69 10.74
CA ARG A 52 -18.87 17.48 9.52
C ARG A 52 -18.13 17.90 8.26
N THR A 53 -18.48 17.30 7.12
CA THR A 53 -17.98 17.70 5.80
C THR A 53 -18.21 19.20 5.56
N GLY A 54 -17.24 19.89 4.95
CA GLY A 54 -17.32 21.32 4.66
C GLY A 54 -17.06 22.26 5.85
N LYS A 55 -16.79 21.74 7.06
CA LYS A 55 -16.54 22.58 8.27
C LYS A 55 -15.07 22.93 8.50
N GLY A 56 -14.25 22.88 7.47
CA GLY A 56 -12.89 23.43 7.51
C GLY A 56 -11.79 22.51 8.07
N LYS A 57 -12.06 21.22 8.39
CA LYS A 57 -11.03 20.30 8.91
C LYS A 57 -9.72 20.37 8.13
N SER A 58 -9.79 20.22 6.81
CA SER A 58 -8.60 20.26 5.97
C SER A 58 -7.93 21.64 5.97
N GLN A 59 -8.71 22.71 5.90
CA GLN A 59 -8.19 24.09 5.82
C GLN A 59 -7.56 24.56 7.14
N CYS A 60 -8.18 24.22 8.27
CA CYS A 60 -7.75 24.71 9.58
C CYS A 60 -6.75 23.78 10.29
N CYS A 61 -6.74 22.49 9.95
CA CYS A 61 -5.90 21.50 10.62
C CYS A 61 -4.90 20.84 9.67
N SER A 62 -5.36 20.04 8.69
CA SER A 62 -4.47 19.17 7.90
C SER A 62 -3.48 19.96 7.04
N LEU A 63 -3.94 20.97 6.29
CA LEU A 63 -3.07 21.75 5.40
C LEU A 63 -2.05 22.62 6.18
N PRO A 64 -2.43 23.33 7.27
CA PRO A 64 -1.44 24.01 8.10
C PRO A 64 -0.43 23.06 8.73
N TYR A 65 -0.86 21.88 9.21
CA TYR A 65 0.05 20.91 9.80
C TYR A 65 1.07 20.39 8.77
N MET A 66 0.64 20.03 7.56
CA MET A 66 1.57 19.69 6.48
C MET A 66 2.64 20.76 6.26
N ARG A 67 2.26 22.04 6.28
CA ARG A 67 3.20 23.14 6.08
C ARG A 67 4.20 23.28 7.22
N GLU A 68 3.79 22.99 8.44
CA GLU A 68 4.72 22.95 9.59
C GLU A 68 5.71 21.78 9.46
N ILE A 69 5.25 20.57 9.05
CA ILE A 69 6.13 19.42 8.73
C ILE A 69 7.19 19.83 7.67
N LEU A 70 6.74 20.43 6.56
CA LEU A 70 7.64 20.87 5.49
C LEU A 70 8.67 21.91 5.93
N LYS A 71 8.26 22.87 6.78
CA LYS A 71 9.18 23.90 7.33
C LYS A 71 10.24 23.30 8.25
N LYS A 72 9.89 22.25 8.98
CA LYS A 72 10.80 21.57 9.90
C LYS A 72 11.72 20.57 9.22
N GLY A 73 11.51 20.31 7.95
CA GLY A 73 12.31 19.33 7.21
C GLY A 73 12.00 17.88 7.58
N GLU A 74 10.80 17.60 8.05
CA GLU A 74 10.38 16.26 8.44
C GLU A 74 9.71 15.52 7.27
N SER A 75 9.82 14.19 7.25
CA SER A 75 9.19 13.35 6.23
C SER A 75 7.69 13.17 6.49
N LEU A 76 6.91 12.99 5.42
CA LEU A 76 5.47 12.83 5.48
C LEU A 76 4.97 11.72 4.57
N ILE A 77 4.18 10.79 5.11
CA ILE A 77 3.35 9.88 4.34
C ILE A 77 1.89 10.31 4.49
N MET A 78 1.21 10.51 3.37
CA MET A 78 -0.14 11.04 3.35
C MET A 78 -1.07 10.23 2.47
N LEU A 79 -2.21 9.79 3.05
CA LEU A 79 -3.35 9.32 2.28
C LEU A 79 -4.27 10.51 1.96
N ASP A 80 -4.42 10.85 0.69
CA ASP A 80 -5.18 12.02 0.22
C ASP A 80 -6.29 11.61 -0.75
N PRO A 81 -7.46 11.18 -0.26
CA PRO A 81 -8.54 10.67 -1.11
C PRO A 81 -9.03 11.66 -2.17
N LYS A 82 -8.78 12.95 -1.99
CA LYS A 82 -9.21 14.00 -2.91
C LYS A 82 -8.08 14.58 -3.76
N GLY A 83 -6.82 14.30 -3.44
CA GLY A 83 -5.66 14.93 -4.06
C GLY A 83 -5.53 16.43 -3.75
N GLU A 84 -6.33 16.95 -2.79
CA GLU A 84 -6.32 18.37 -2.46
C GLU A 84 -5.13 18.75 -1.58
N GLY A 85 -4.73 17.86 -0.69
CA GLY A 85 -3.61 18.06 0.25
C GLY A 85 -2.31 18.25 -0.51
N TYR A 86 -1.99 17.30 -1.40
CA TYR A 86 -0.81 17.40 -2.27
C TYR A 86 -0.86 18.64 -3.16
N LYS A 87 -1.96 18.82 -3.92
CA LYS A 87 -2.10 19.91 -4.89
C LYS A 87 -1.98 21.30 -4.24
N LYS A 88 -2.56 21.50 -3.06
CA LYS A 88 -2.54 22.79 -2.36
C LYS A 88 -1.23 23.09 -1.65
N ASN A 89 -0.43 22.09 -1.36
CA ASN A 89 0.86 22.24 -0.68
C ASN A 89 2.07 22.03 -1.59
N ALA A 90 1.91 21.62 -2.83
CA ALA A 90 3.00 21.38 -3.75
C ALA A 90 3.98 22.55 -3.88
N CYS A 91 3.46 23.80 -3.89
CA CYS A 91 4.29 25.01 -3.96
C CYS A 91 5.08 25.32 -2.67
N TYR A 92 4.79 24.64 -1.57
CA TYR A 92 5.50 24.79 -0.30
C TYR A 92 6.54 23.69 -0.07
N ILE A 93 6.63 22.70 -0.95
CA ILE A 93 7.61 21.61 -0.84
C ILE A 93 8.98 22.15 -1.22
N PRO A 94 9.98 22.13 -0.30
CA PRO A 94 11.31 22.58 -0.62
C PRO A 94 12.00 21.65 -1.67
N GLU A 95 12.89 22.20 -2.49
CA GLU A 95 13.55 21.47 -3.58
C GLU A 95 14.40 20.27 -3.11
N HIS A 96 14.88 20.28 -1.87
CA HIS A 96 15.67 19.18 -1.31
C HIS A 96 14.86 17.95 -0.92
N TYR A 97 13.52 18.03 -0.95
CA TYR A 97 12.66 16.89 -0.66
C TYR A 97 12.64 15.87 -1.78
N GLN A 98 12.57 14.59 -1.42
CA GLN A 98 12.19 13.53 -2.32
C GLN A 98 10.65 13.50 -2.38
N VAL A 99 10.07 13.59 -3.58
CA VAL A 99 8.62 13.73 -3.74
C VAL A 99 8.07 12.58 -4.55
N PHE A 100 7.19 11.80 -3.93
CA PHE A 100 6.48 10.69 -4.53
C PHE A 100 4.97 10.91 -4.46
N CYS A 101 4.28 10.70 -5.57
CA CYS A 101 2.83 10.82 -5.63
C CYS A 101 2.25 9.68 -6.47
N VAL A 102 1.62 8.71 -5.82
CA VAL A 102 0.92 7.60 -6.46
C VAL A 102 -0.56 7.97 -6.56
N ASP A 103 -1.06 8.19 -7.77
CA ASP A 103 -2.45 8.63 -8.02
C ASP A 103 -3.30 7.49 -8.60
N PHE A 104 -4.00 6.77 -7.73
CA PHE A 104 -4.94 5.71 -8.11
C PHE A 104 -6.24 6.24 -8.75
N ARG A 105 -6.53 7.55 -8.68
CA ARG A 105 -7.68 8.16 -9.36
C ARG A 105 -7.41 8.42 -10.84
N ASN A 106 -6.15 8.72 -11.17
CA ASN A 106 -5.70 8.98 -12.53
C ASN A 106 -4.42 8.17 -12.82
N PRO A 107 -4.49 6.84 -12.85
CA PRO A 107 -3.29 5.98 -12.85
C PRO A 107 -2.34 6.28 -14.00
N ARG A 108 -2.86 6.55 -15.22
CA ARG A 108 -2.04 6.88 -16.40
C ARG A 108 -1.28 8.20 -16.26
N LYS A 109 -1.75 9.10 -15.40
CA LYS A 109 -1.12 10.41 -15.14
C LYS A 109 -0.42 10.45 -13.79
N SER A 110 -0.33 9.31 -13.12
CA SER A 110 0.37 9.22 -11.84
C SER A 110 1.83 9.63 -12.03
N PRO A 111 2.33 10.63 -11.28
CA PRO A 111 3.73 11.04 -11.34
C PRO A 111 4.70 9.93 -10.93
N THR A 112 4.26 9.11 -10.00
CA THR A 112 5.02 7.96 -9.47
C THR A 112 4.27 6.69 -9.78
N LYS A 113 4.95 5.70 -10.33
CA LYS A 113 4.45 4.35 -10.55
C LYS A 113 4.92 3.45 -9.41
N TRP A 114 4.11 2.46 -9.07
CA TRP A 114 4.41 1.55 -7.99
C TRP A 114 4.00 0.12 -8.34
N ASN A 115 4.99 -0.74 -8.44
CA ASN A 115 4.76 -2.18 -8.60
C ASN A 115 4.85 -2.86 -7.22
N PRO A 116 3.74 -3.39 -6.68
CA PRO A 116 3.73 -3.99 -5.35
C PRO A 116 4.59 -5.26 -5.25
N LEU A 117 4.98 -5.86 -6.36
CA LEU A 117 5.84 -7.04 -6.39
C LEU A 117 7.33 -6.71 -6.48
N SER A 118 7.73 -5.48 -6.77
CA SER A 118 9.14 -5.09 -6.91
C SER A 118 9.95 -5.32 -5.63
N THR A 119 9.45 -4.85 -4.50
CA THR A 119 10.14 -5.00 -3.21
C THR A 119 10.22 -6.45 -2.75
N PRO A 120 9.11 -7.23 -2.71
CA PRO A 120 9.17 -8.65 -2.39
C PRO A 120 10.11 -9.45 -3.33
N TYR A 121 10.12 -9.14 -4.62
CA TYR A 121 11.02 -9.77 -5.57
C TYR A 121 12.49 -9.46 -5.28
N ARG A 122 12.82 -8.20 -4.99
CA ARG A 122 14.19 -7.77 -4.65
C ARG A 122 14.70 -8.48 -3.40
N LEU A 123 13.86 -8.61 -2.37
CA LEU A 123 14.16 -9.34 -1.14
C LEU A 123 14.33 -10.84 -1.41
N PHE A 124 13.45 -11.45 -2.20
CA PHE A 124 13.58 -12.84 -2.61
C PHE A 124 14.91 -13.12 -3.34
N CYS A 125 15.37 -12.21 -4.19
CA CYS A 125 16.61 -12.34 -4.95
C CYS A 125 17.87 -12.19 -4.09
N SER A 126 17.79 -11.62 -2.87
CA SER A 126 18.94 -11.49 -1.96
C SER A 126 19.48 -12.83 -1.49
N LYS A 127 18.60 -13.86 -1.47
CA LYS A 127 18.84 -15.20 -0.93
C LYS A 127 19.16 -15.22 0.58
N ASP A 128 18.97 -14.10 1.26
CA ASP A 128 19.05 -14.01 2.70
C ASP A 128 17.76 -14.60 3.32
N PRO A 129 17.85 -15.51 4.33
CA PRO A 129 16.67 -16.08 4.94
C PRO A 129 15.72 -15.05 5.57
N ASP A 130 16.25 -14.02 6.23
CA ASP A 130 15.45 -12.98 6.89
C ASP A 130 14.72 -12.12 5.84
N ASP A 131 15.38 -11.77 4.74
CA ASP A 131 14.76 -11.08 3.60
C ASP A 131 13.65 -11.92 2.96
N ASN A 132 13.86 -13.22 2.84
CA ASN A 132 12.83 -14.13 2.31
C ASN A 132 11.59 -14.20 3.21
N ASP A 133 11.76 -14.18 4.53
CA ASP A 133 10.65 -14.14 5.48
C ASP A 133 9.88 -12.82 5.38
N ILE A 134 10.59 -11.70 5.24
CA ILE A 134 9.99 -10.39 4.98
C ILE A 134 9.22 -10.40 3.64
N ALA A 135 9.81 -10.89 2.56
CA ALA A 135 9.15 -11.01 1.27
C ALA A 135 7.87 -11.85 1.35
N SER A 136 7.92 -12.98 2.08
CA SER A 136 6.76 -13.86 2.30
C SER A 136 5.65 -13.16 3.07
N SER A 137 6.00 -12.37 4.09
CA SER A 137 5.05 -11.57 4.87
C SER A 137 4.39 -10.51 3.98
N MET A 138 5.18 -9.74 3.22
CA MET A 138 4.68 -8.72 2.29
C MET A 138 3.72 -9.30 1.25
N LEU A 139 4.05 -10.47 0.68
CA LEU A 139 3.16 -11.15 -0.27
C LEU A 139 1.87 -11.63 0.41
N SER A 140 1.95 -12.08 1.66
CA SER A 140 0.77 -12.48 2.42
C SER A 140 -0.14 -11.30 2.69
N GLU A 141 0.41 -10.15 3.08
CA GLU A 141 -0.34 -8.91 3.30
C GLU A 141 -0.99 -8.40 2.01
N LEU A 142 -0.23 -8.40 0.89
CA LEU A 142 -0.74 -8.01 -0.42
C LEU A 142 -1.95 -8.88 -0.82
N TRP A 143 -1.79 -10.19 -0.80
CA TRP A 143 -2.84 -11.09 -1.26
C TRP A 143 -4.03 -11.18 -0.28
N ASN A 144 -3.82 -11.05 1.03
CA ASN A 144 -4.92 -10.87 1.99
C ASN A 144 -5.68 -9.54 1.77
N GLY A 145 -5.00 -8.50 1.30
CA GLY A 145 -5.65 -7.24 0.89
C GLY A 145 -6.51 -7.39 -0.37
N VAL A 146 -6.09 -8.25 -1.32
CA VAL A 146 -6.85 -8.56 -2.55
C VAL A 146 -8.03 -9.50 -2.24
N TYR A 147 -7.85 -10.46 -1.33
CA TYR A 147 -8.86 -11.44 -0.91
C TYR A 147 -9.22 -11.24 0.57
N PRO A 148 -9.90 -10.14 0.93
CA PRO A 148 -10.24 -9.90 2.33
C PRO A 148 -11.28 -10.92 2.82
N TYR A 149 -11.03 -11.47 4.03
CA TYR A 149 -12.03 -12.31 4.69
C TYR A 149 -13.19 -11.45 5.23
N ASP A 150 -14.40 -11.77 4.82
CA ASP A 150 -15.62 -11.02 5.17
C ASP A 150 -16.23 -11.41 6.53
N GLY A 151 -15.69 -12.44 7.18
CA GLY A 151 -16.17 -12.95 8.47
C GLY A 151 -17.43 -13.84 8.36
N HIS A 152 -17.98 -14.05 7.17
CA HIS A 152 -19.23 -14.78 6.96
C HIS A 152 -19.08 -16.04 6.11
N SER A 153 -18.18 -16.01 5.12
CA SER A 153 -17.90 -17.16 4.24
C SER A 153 -16.96 -18.16 4.92
N ASP A 154 -16.83 -19.37 4.35
CA ASP A 154 -15.81 -20.31 4.80
C ASP A 154 -14.42 -19.77 4.45
N LYS A 155 -13.60 -19.58 5.47
CA LYS A 155 -12.24 -19.07 5.36
C LYS A 155 -11.35 -19.91 4.41
N PHE A 156 -11.70 -21.17 4.22
CA PHE A 156 -11.00 -22.06 3.28
C PHE A 156 -10.85 -21.46 1.87
N TRP A 157 -11.90 -20.80 1.36
CA TRP A 157 -11.89 -20.23 0.01
C TRP A 157 -10.93 -19.05 -0.09
N THR A 158 -10.96 -18.17 0.91
CA THR A 158 -10.05 -17.02 1.00
C THR A 158 -8.60 -17.48 1.14
N ASP A 159 -8.30 -18.35 2.10
CA ASP A 159 -6.95 -18.84 2.36
C ASP A 159 -6.39 -19.62 1.15
N SER A 160 -7.22 -20.41 0.47
CA SER A 160 -6.82 -21.14 -0.73
C SER A 160 -6.54 -20.20 -1.91
N SER A 161 -7.32 -19.14 -2.09
CA SER A 161 -7.09 -18.13 -3.12
C SER A 161 -5.80 -17.33 -2.85
N VAL A 162 -5.54 -16.94 -1.61
CA VAL A 162 -4.29 -16.31 -1.19
C VAL A 162 -3.09 -17.20 -1.50
N ASN A 163 -3.15 -18.48 -1.11
CA ASN A 163 -2.06 -19.43 -1.35
C ASN A 163 -1.85 -19.67 -2.85
N TYR A 164 -2.92 -19.76 -3.62
CA TYR A 164 -2.84 -19.92 -5.06
C TYR A 164 -2.16 -18.72 -5.73
N ALA A 165 -2.59 -17.50 -5.40
CA ALA A 165 -1.99 -16.27 -5.92
C ALA A 165 -0.53 -16.09 -5.50
N LYS A 166 -0.19 -16.41 -4.23
CA LYS A 166 1.21 -16.47 -3.76
C LYS A 166 2.03 -17.48 -4.55
N GLY A 167 1.47 -18.65 -4.79
CA GLY A 167 2.14 -19.70 -5.54
C GLY A 167 2.47 -19.28 -6.98
N LEU A 168 1.54 -18.62 -7.68
CA LEU A 168 1.79 -18.04 -9.00
C LEU A 168 2.85 -16.94 -8.94
N THR A 169 2.80 -16.07 -7.92
CA THR A 169 3.78 -15.01 -7.72
C THR A 169 5.19 -15.58 -7.51
N TYR A 170 5.34 -16.59 -6.66
CA TYR A 170 6.62 -17.26 -6.49
C TYR A 170 7.06 -17.99 -7.77
N GLY A 171 6.11 -18.53 -8.52
CA GLY A 171 6.41 -19.11 -9.85
C GLY A 171 7.06 -18.11 -10.79
N LEU A 172 6.56 -16.87 -10.83
CA LEU A 172 7.22 -15.78 -11.56
C LEU A 172 8.60 -15.45 -10.98
N PHE A 173 8.72 -15.34 -9.64
CA PHE A 173 9.98 -15.01 -8.99
C PHE A 173 11.10 -16.03 -9.27
N GLU A 174 10.74 -17.31 -9.34
CA GLU A 174 11.68 -18.41 -9.54
C GLU A 174 12.05 -18.62 -11.01
N THR A 175 11.19 -18.23 -11.97
CA THR A 175 11.37 -18.64 -13.38
C THR A 175 11.39 -17.50 -14.39
N ALA A 176 10.91 -16.29 -14.02
CA ALA A 176 10.75 -15.19 -14.97
C ALA A 176 11.81 -14.11 -14.82
N GLY A 177 11.97 -13.29 -15.86
CA GLY A 177 12.85 -12.11 -15.81
C GLY A 177 12.21 -10.94 -15.04
N LYS A 178 13.05 -10.07 -14.49
CA LYS A 178 12.62 -8.92 -13.66
C LYS A 178 11.53 -8.07 -14.31
N GLU A 179 11.57 -7.88 -15.61
CA GLU A 179 10.65 -7.04 -16.38
C GLU A 179 9.22 -7.59 -16.42
N THR A 180 9.08 -8.88 -16.14
CA THR A 180 7.76 -9.55 -16.14
C THR A 180 7.18 -9.72 -14.74
N ILE A 181 7.88 -9.28 -13.70
CA ILE A 181 7.40 -9.37 -12.32
C ILE A 181 6.43 -8.24 -12.02
N ASN A 182 5.15 -8.50 -12.24
CA ASN A 182 4.06 -7.56 -11.97
C ASN A 182 2.72 -8.30 -11.82
N LEU A 183 1.67 -7.58 -11.38
CA LEU A 183 0.35 -8.16 -11.15
C LEU A 183 -0.33 -8.62 -12.45
N ASP A 184 -0.05 -7.99 -13.58
CA ASP A 184 -0.59 -8.41 -14.89
C ASP A 184 -0.10 -9.80 -15.26
N SER A 185 1.19 -10.05 -15.08
CA SER A 185 1.77 -11.38 -15.30
C SER A 185 1.16 -12.46 -14.40
N VAL A 186 0.88 -12.13 -13.13
CA VAL A 186 0.17 -13.07 -12.24
C VAL A 186 -1.25 -13.33 -12.74
N ALA A 187 -1.96 -12.31 -13.20
CA ALA A 187 -3.31 -12.45 -13.76
C ALA A 187 -3.28 -13.33 -15.03
N VAL A 188 -2.34 -13.09 -15.94
CA VAL A 188 -2.16 -13.92 -17.16
C VAL A 188 -1.83 -15.37 -16.81
N MET A 189 -0.92 -15.62 -15.84
CA MET A 189 -0.64 -16.99 -15.37
C MET A 189 -1.89 -17.66 -14.80
N MET A 190 -2.67 -16.92 -14.03
CA MET A 190 -3.92 -17.44 -13.45
C MET A 190 -4.94 -17.77 -14.55
N GLU A 191 -5.14 -16.91 -15.52
CA GLU A 191 -6.06 -17.12 -16.65
C GLU A 191 -5.64 -18.34 -17.48
N GLN A 192 -4.35 -18.52 -17.71
CA GLN A 192 -3.83 -19.63 -18.51
C GLN A 192 -3.69 -20.94 -17.73
N SER A 193 -3.75 -20.91 -16.41
CA SER A 193 -3.47 -22.04 -15.53
C SER A 193 -4.31 -23.30 -15.82
N GLU A 194 -5.58 -23.11 -16.18
CA GLU A 194 -6.56 -24.19 -16.43
C GLU A 194 -6.65 -24.59 -17.91
N ILE A 195 -5.84 -24.02 -18.80
CA ILE A 195 -5.77 -24.47 -20.20
C ILE A 195 -5.26 -25.91 -20.23
N ARG A 196 -6.03 -26.76 -20.87
CA ARG A 196 -5.72 -28.21 -20.99
C ARG A 196 -4.88 -28.48 -22.21
N PHE A 197 -3.94 -29.39 -22.05
CA PHE A 197 -3.16 -29.91 -23.19
C PHE A 197 -2.76 -31.38 -22.94
N GLY A 198 -2.58 -32.13 -23.98
CA GLY A 198 -2.07 -33.51 -23.91
C GLY A 198 -3.00 -34.54 -23.24
N GLY A 199 -4.18 -34.10 -22.70
CA GLY A 199 -5.14 -34.99 -22.05
C GLY A 199 -6.12 -34.28 -21.13
N PRO A 200 -7.24 -34.94 -20.75
CA PRO A 200 -8.32 -34.29 -20.00
C PRO A 200 -7.96 -33.91 -18.56
N SER A 201 -6.92 -34.50 -18.00
CA SER A 201 -6.49 -34.23 -16.60
C SER A 201 -5.21 -33.43 -16.50
N ASN A 202 -4.64 -32.98 -17.63
CA ASN A 202 -3.42 -32.19 -17.64
C ASN A 202 -3.70 -30.74 -17.98
N THR A 203 -3.21 -29.82 -17.15
CA THR A 203 -3.30 -28.39 -17.35
C THR A 203 -1.91 -27.76 -17.38
N ILE A 204 -1.79 -26.55 -17.96
CA ILE A 204 -0.53 -25.81 -18.00
C ILE A 204 0.05 -25.68 -16.59
N LEU A 205 -0.77 -25.33 -15.60
CA LEU A 205 -0.29 -25.18 -14.22
C LEU A 205 0.18 -26.50 -13.61
N LYS A 206 -0.51 -27.60 -13.89
CA LYS A 206 -0.10 -28.91 -13.37
C LYS A 206 1.26 -29.32 -13.92
N GLU A 207 1.47 -29.13 -15.20
CA GLU A 207 2.76 -29.38 -15.86
C GLU A 207 3.87 -28.52 -15.28
N PHE A 208 3.59 -27.21 -15.12
CA PHE A 208 4.50 -26.28 -14.46
C PHE A 208 4.86 -26.73 -13.05
N TYR A 209 3.85 -27.08 -12.23
CA TYR A 209 4.03 -27.58 -10.87
C TYR A 209 4.90 -28.83 -10.78
N GLU A 210 4.73 -29.77 -11.69
CA GLU A 210 5.50 -31.04 -11.74
C GLU A 210 6.98 -30.78 -12.00
N HIS A 211 7.31 -29.77 -12.81
CA HIS A 211 8.69 -29.39 -13.13
C HIS A 211 9.38 -28.52 -12.09
N LEU A 212 8.64 -27.95 -11.11
CA LEU A 212 9.24 -27.15 -10.03
C LEU A 212 10.09 -28.02 -9.10
N PRO A 213 11.23 -27.51 -8.59
CA PRO A 213 12.04 -28.15 -7.55
C PRO A 213 11.22 -28.47 -6.29
N LEU A 214 11.67 -29.47 -5.52
CA LEU A 214 10.96 -29.86 -4.29
C LEU A 214 10.99 -28.80 -3.19
N ASP A 215 12.01 -27.98 -3.17
CA ASP A 215 12.21 -26.87 -2.23
C ASP A 215 11.60 -25.55 -2.71
N SER A 216 11.01 -25.52 -3.90
CA SER A 216 10.35 -24.35 -4.48
C SER A 216 9.23 -23.80 -3.58
N LEU A 217 9.23 -22.48 -3.35
CA LEU A 217 8.15 -21.79 -2.65
C LEU A 217 6.87 -21.76 -3.49
N ALA A 218 6.99 -21.66 -4.81
CA ALA A 218 5.86 -21.80 -5.72
C ALA A 218 5.19 -23.17 -5.54
N LYS A 219 5.97 -24.25 -5.55
CA LYS A 219 5.46 -25.62 -5.38
C LYS A 219 4.70 -25.78 -4.07
N ARG A 220 5.24 -25.28 -2.96
CA ARG A 220 4.59 -25.35 -1.64
C ARG A 220 3.24 -24.64 -1.62
N ASN A 221 3.18 -23.41 -2.14
CA ASN A 221 1.95 -22.63 -2.13
C ASN A 221 0.89 -23.13 -3.13
N LEU A 222 1.31 -23.71 -4.27
CA LEU A 222 0.41 -24.29 -5.28
C LEU A 222 -0.12 -25.67 -4.90
N ALA A 223 0.49 -26.37 -3.95
CA ALA A 223 0.17 -27.76 -3.63
C ALA A 223 -1.33 -27.99 -3.37
N THR A 224 -1.93 -27.18 -2.48
CA THR A 224 -3.36 -27.29 -2.15
C THR A 224 -4.26 -27.14 -3.38
N TYR A 225 -3.93 -26.19 -4.26
CA TYR A 225 -4.69 -25.97 -5.49
C TYR A 225 -4.56 -27.15 -6.47
N VAL A 226 -3.32 -27.55 -6.78
CA VAL A 226 -3.05 -28.56 -7.82
C VAL A 226 -3.55 -29.94 -7.41
N THR A 227 -3.51 -30.28 -6.10
CA THR A 227 -3.98 -31.58 -5.58
C THR A 227 -5.47 -31.63 -5.28
N ALA A 228 -6.17 -30.48 -5.32
CA ALA A 228 -7.60 -30.42 -5.06
C ALA A 228 -8.41 -31.15 -6.14
N PRO A 229 -9.57 -31.75 -5.78
CA PRO A 229 -10.55 -32.24 -6.74
C PRO A 229 -10.95 -31.16 -7.75
N ASN A 230 -11.32 -31.57 -8.97
CA ASN A 230 -11.63 -30.62 -10.06
C ASN A 230 -12.68 -29.56 -9.68
N GLU A 231 -13.75 -29.93 -8.96
CA GLU A 231 -14.80 -28.99 -8.54
C GLU A 231 -14.27 -27.98 -7.53
N THR A 232 -13.50 -28.44 -6.55
CA THR A 232 -12.86 -27.57 -5.55
C THR A 232 -11.86 -26.62 -6.21
N ARG A 233 -11.04 -27.15 -7.13
CA ARG A 233 -10.06 -26.34 -7.87
C ARG A 233 -10.73 -25.26 -8.72
N ALA A 234 -11.82 -25.61 -9.44
CA ALA A 234 -12.60 -24.65 -10.23
C ALA A 234 -13.21 -23.54 -9.35
N SER A 235 -13.67 -23.88 -8.14
CA SER A 235 -14.21 -22.91 -7.20
C SER A 235 -13.11 -21.98 -6.66
N ILE A 236 -11.95 -22.52 -6.26
CA ILE A 236 -10.80 -21.69 -5.84
C ILE A 236 -10.37 -20.76 -6.97
N HIS A 237 -10.25 -21.28 -8.20
CA HIS A 237 -9.89 -20.48 -9.37
C HIS A 237 -10.89 -19.33 -9.60
N SER A 238 -12.19 -19.59 -9.52
CA SER A 238 -13.22 -18.58 -9.70
C SER A 238 -13.13 -17.45 -8.66
N VAL A 239 -12.93 -17.80 -7.39
CA VAL A 239 -12.74 -16.81 -6.31
C VAL A 239 -11.46 -16.01 -6.54
N ALA A 240 -10.36 -16.68 -6.85
CA ALA A 240 -9.08 -16.02 -7.09
C ALA A 240 -9.12 -15.08 -8.32
N ALA A 241 -9.70 -15.53 -9.44
CA ALA A 241 -9.84 -14.72 -10.64
C ALA A 241 -10.70 -13.47 -10.40
N SER A 242 -11.79 -13.60 -9.62
CA SER A 242 -12.66 -12.46 -9.30
C SER A 242 -11.95 -11.35 -8.51
N GLY A 243 -11.01 -11.69 -7.63
CA GLY A 243 -10.22 -10.70 -6.90
C GLY A 243 -9.27 -9.91 -7.80
N LEU A 244 -8.68 -10.56 -8.81
CA LEU A 244 -7.81 -9.87 -9.78
C LEU A 244 -8.58 -9.08 -10.84
N GLU A 245 -9.85 -9.38 -11.08
CA GLU A 245 -10.68 -8.65 -12.05
C GLU A 245 -10.76 -7.15 -11.76
N VAL A 246 -10.69 -6.74 -10.48
CA VAL A 246 -10.68 -5.33 -10.09
C VAL A 246 -9.51 -4.58 -10.73
N PHE A 247 -8.36 -5.22 -10.84
CA PHE A 247 -7.17 -4.63 -11.45
C PHE A 247 -7.24 -4.68 -12.99
N SER A 248 -7.63 -5.81 -13.56
CA SER A 248 -7.67 -6.01 -15.01
C SER A 248 -8.73 -5.17 -15.75
N ARG A 249 -9.78 -4.71 -15.06
CA ARG A 249 -10.78 -3.79 -15.62
C ARG A 249 -10.22 -2.42 -16.00
N SER A 250 -9.10 -1.99 -15.39
CA SER A 250 -8.47 -0.71 -15.65
C SER A 250 -7.07 -0.86 -16.22
N LYS A 251 -6.93 -0.79 -17.54
CA LYS A 251 -5.61 -0.83 -18.19
C LYS A 251 -4.64 0.21 -17.63
N GLY A 252 -5.12 1.42 -17.32
CA GLY A 252 -4.26 2.45 -16.75
C GLY A 252 -3.76 2.11 -15.35
N LEU A 253 -4.54 1.39 -14.55
CA LEU A 253 -4.11 0.88 -13.26
C LEU A 253 -3.05 -0.20 -13.42
N MET A 254 -3.26 -1.16 -14.31
CA MET A 254 -2.28 -2.20 -14.58
C MET A 254 -0.96 -1.63 -15.12
N GLU A 255 -1.01 -0.66 -16.05
CA GLU A 255 0.17 0.06 -16.54
C GLU A 255 0.95 0.76 -15.40
N MET A 256 0.24 1.37 -14.43
CA MET A 256 0.86 2.00 -13.26
C MET A 256 1.49 0.98 -12.30
N LEU A 257 0.84 -0.17 -12.10
CA LEU A 257 1.27 -1.23 -11.19
C LEU A 257 2.28 -2.20 -11.82
N SER A 258 2.59 -2.05 -13.11
CA SER A 258 3.57 -2.89 -13.81
C SER A 258 4.98 -2.29 -13.86
N ASP A 259 5.11 -1.03 -13.47
CA ASP A 259 6.39 -0.31 -13.44
C ASP A 259 6.64 0.28 -12.05
N ASP A 260 7.88 0.48 -11.66
CA ASP A 260 8.24 0.96 -10.33
C ASP A 260 9.24 2.11 -10.38
N THR A 261 8.70 3.33 -10.22
CA THR A 261 9.52 4.54 -10.05
C THR A 261 9.52 5.02 -8.60
N LEU A 262 8.73 4.39 -7.72
CA LEU A 262 8.76 4.67 -6.30
C LEU A 262 10.03 4.12 -5.65
N ASN A 263 10.41 2.88 -5.99
CA ASN A 263 11.58 2.19 -5.44
C ASN A 263 11.70 2.39 -3.93
N ILE A 264 10.71 1.94 -3.18
CA ILE A 264 10.55 2.26 -1.74
C ILE A 264 11.79 1.92 -0.91
N MET A 265 12.56 0.89 -1.31
CA MET A 265 13.80 0.52 -0.64
C MET A 265 14.98 1.46 -0.96
N ASP A 266 14.86 2.29 -1.97
CA ASP A 266 15.91 3.22 -2.40
C ASP A 266 15.64 4.66 -1.94
N ILE A 267 14.57 4.88 -1.15
CA ILE A 267 14.29 6.17 -0.53
C ILE A 267 15.40 6.47 0.49
N ASP A 268 16.13 7.57 0.28
CA ASP A 268 17.15 8.01 1.22
C ASP A 268 16.51 8.55 2.50
N VAL A 269 16.54 7.76 3.56
CA VAL A 269 15.94 8.11 4.86
C VAL A 269 16.64 9.28 5.56
N ASN A 270 17.86 9.66 5.12
CA ASN A 270 18.59 10.82 5.65
C ASN A 270 18.14 12.14 5.01
N ARG A 271 17.33 12.07 3.95
CA ARG A 271 16.72 13.21 3.29
C ARG A 271 15.21 13.19 3.52
N PRO A 272 14.60 14.34 3.81
CA PRO A 272 13.17 14.38 3.98
C PRO A 272 12.44 13.98 2.70
N PHE A 273 11.33 13.26 2.85
CA PHE A 273 10.51 12.83 1.73
C PHE A 273 9.02 13.06 1.96
N ILE A 274 8.28 13.17 0.88
CA ILE A 274 6.82 13.13 0.88
C ILE A 274 6.38 11.97 -0.01
N LEU A 275 5.61 11.06 0.58
CA LEU A 275 4.87 10.05 -0.15
C LEU A 275 3.37 10.35 -0.04
N THR A 276 2.77 10.74 -1.15
CA THR A 276 1.32 10.95 -1.24
C THR A 276 0.68 9.80 -1.99
N VAL A 277 -0.36 9.22 -1.39
CA VAL A 277 -1.20 8.20 -2.03
C VAL A 277 -2.60 8.78 -2.22
N ILE A 278 -2.97 9.02 -3.48
CA ILE A 278 -4.30 9.53 -3.85
C ILE A 278 -5.19 8.32 -4.17
N THR A 279 -6.19 8.06 -3.33
CA THR A 279 -7.11 6.94 -3.48
C THR A 279 -8.42 7.38 -4.16
N PRO A 280 -9.17 6.48 -4.82
CA PRO A 280 -10.52 6.77 -5.28
C PRO A 280 -11.44 7.13 -4.11
N ASP A 281 -12.40 8.05 -4.33
CA ASP A 281 -13.48 8.29 -3.36
C ASP A 281 -14.36 7.03 -3.27
N GLU A 282 -14.71 6.58 -2.05
CA GLU A 282 -15.53 5.38 -1.80
C GLU A 282 -16.88 5.39 -2.56
N ASN A 283 -17.36 6.55 -2.96
CA ASN A 283 -18.61 6.72 -3.73
C ASN A 283 -18.45 6.62 -5.25
N ARG A 284 -17.24 6.48 -5.77
CA ARG A 284 -17.01 6.18 -7.19
C ARG A 284 -16.57 4.72 -7.29
N ARG A 285 -17.57 3.83 -7.32
CA ARG A 285 -17.34 2.47 -7.84
C ARG A 285 -16.89 2.64 -9.29
N VAL A 286 -15.63 2.29 -9.53
CA VAL A 286 -15.05 2.24 -10.88
C VAL A 286 -15.74 1.12 -11.66
#